data_d75b5f1895818fcb4cfd2c8d631102be
#
_entry.id   d75b5f1895818fcb4cfd2c8d631102be
#
_cell.length_a   1.000
_cell.length_b   1.000
_cell.length_c   1.000
_cell.angle_alpha   90.00
_cell.angle_beta   90.00
_cell.angle_gamma   90.00
#
_symmetry.space_group_name_H-M   'P 1'
#
loop_
_entity.id
_entity.type
_entity.pdbx_description
1 polymer ?
#
loop_
_entity_poly.entity_id
_entity_poly.type
_entity_poly.pdbx_seq_one_letter_code
_entity_poly.pdbx_strand_id
1 'polypeptide(L)'
;MTSSTRTASPVSTDFDFLVGEWDVTNRRRTDFLDEASEWEEFPAVSHGTRHFDGGANFDEIEFPTKGFAGLTLRLFDRETRLWALHWADRRTGRLFPPVVGGFEDGRGEFYGDDTHEGKPVRVRFIWSGITADSAHWEQAFSVDDGGTWVTNWHMDLTRR
;
A
#
# COMPACT_ATOMS: atom_id res chain seq x y z
N MET A 1 -22.07 -26.93 27.28
CA MET A 1 -20.98 -26.08 27.08
C MET A 1 -21.45 -24.70 26.64
N THR A 2 -20.90 -23.78 27.21
CA THR A 2 -21.24 -22.48 26.80
C THR A 2 -20.51 -22.13 25.55
N SER A 3 -21.25 -21.88 24.61
CA SER A 3 -20.71 -21.13 23.56
C SER A 3 -20.08 -19.92 24.16
N SER A 4 -18.90 -19.74 23.86
CA SER A 4 -18.29 -18.53 24.23
C SER A 4 -19.01 -17.39 23.53
N THR A 5 -19.67 -16.59 24.30
CA THR A 5 -20.12 -15.31 23.82
C THR A 5 -18.96 -14.31 23.79
N ARG A 6 -17.81 -14.78 24.21
CA ARG A 6 -16.64 -13.93 24.20
C ARG A 6 -16.29 -13.58 22.77
N THR A 7 -16.22 -12.30 22.48
CA THR A 7 -15.72 -11.82 21.22
C THR A 7 -14.22 -12.12 21.15
N ALA A 8 -13.83 -12.89 20.16
CA ALA A 8 -12.42 -13.12 19.92
C ALA A 8 -11.74 -11.80 19.54
N SER A 9 -10.51 -11.61 19.97
CA SER A 9 -9.71 -10.48 19.50
C SER A 9 -9.51 -10.60 17.99
N PRO A 10 -9.56 -9.50 17.25
CA PRO A 10 -9.27 -9.56 15.82
C PRO A 10 -7.85 -10.05 15.56
N VAL A 11 -7.62 -10.62 14.40
CA VAL A 11 -6.29 -11.05 13.97
C VAL A 11 -5.35 -9.84 13.90
N SER A 12 -5.84 -8.74 13.34
CA SER A 12 -5.14 -7.47 13.32
C SER A 12 -6.14 -6.34 13.08
N THR A 13 -5.78 -5.13 13.50
CA THR A 13 -6.51 -3.90 13.19
C THR A 13 -5.66 -2.93 12.36
N ASP A 14 -4.47 -3.34 11.98
CA ASP A 14 -3.46 -2.45 11.39
C ASP A 14 -3.95 -1.71 10.13
N PHE A 15 -4.69 -2.40 9.24
CA PHE A 15 -5.19 -1.80 8.01
C PHE A 15 -6.69 -1.47 8.05
N ASP A 16 -7.32 -1.53 9.20
CA ASP A 16 -8.75 -1.19 9.32
C ASP A 16 -9.05 0.24 8.87
N PHE A 17 -8.07 1.14 8.94
CA PHE A 17 -8.24 2.52 8.50
C PHE A 17 -8.56 2.64 7.01
N LEU A 18 -8.20 1.65 6.20
CA LEU A 18 -8.44 1.68 4.75
C LEU A 18 -9.83 1.20 4.35
N VAL A 19 -10.62 0.70 5.31
CA VAL A 19 -12.00 0.27 5.02
C VAL A 19 -12.84 1.48 4.64
N GLY A 20 -13.60 1.36 3.56
CA GLY A 20 -14.48 2.40 3.07
C GLY A 20 -13.99 3.02 1.76
N GLU A 21 -14.52 4.19 1.46
CA GLU A 21 -14.20 4.89 0.21
C GLU A 21 -13.33 6.10 0.46
N TRP A 22 -12.38 6.31 -0.45
CA TRP A 22 -11.37 7.35 -0.32
C TRP A 22 -11.19 8.10 -1.63
N ASP A 23 -11.07 9.42 -1.52
CA ASP A 23 -10.54 10.26 -2.59
C ASP A 23 -9.03 10.31 -2.43
N VAL A 24 -8.32 10.14 -3.52
CA VAL A 24 -6.85 10.03 -3.50
C VAL A 24 -6.27 11.07 -4.45
N THR A 25 -5.28 11.81 -3.97
CA THR A 25 -4.46 12.69 -4.80
C THR A 25 -3.10 12.04 -4.95
N ASN A 26 -2.72 11.74 -6.18
CA ASN A 26 -1.44 11.16 -6.52
C ASN A 26 -0.46 12.23 -6.96
N ARG A 27 0.78 12.11 -6.50
CA ARG A 27 1.93 12.81 -7.07
C ARG A 27 2.97 11.76 -7.40
N ARG A 28 3.33 11.65 -8.66
CA ARG A 28 4.21 10.60 -9.13
C ARG A 28 5.28 11.21 -10.04
N ARG A 29 6.55 10.79 -9.83
CA ARG A 29 7.64 11.21 -10.73
C ARG A 29 7.42 10.64 -12.12
N THR A 30 7.78 11.41 -13.13
CA THR A 30 7.76 10.93 -14.51
C THR A 30 8.86 9.93 -14.78
N ASP A 31 9.96 10.01 -14.04
CA ASP A 31 11.02 9.01 -14.02
C ASP A 31 11.26 8.56 -12.57
N PHE A 32 10.99 7.29 -12.28
CA PHE A 32 11.00 6.76 -10.92
C PHE A 32 12.38 6.71 -10.26
N LEU A 33 13.45 6.77 -11.04
CA LEU A 33 14.80 6.69 -10.51
C LEU A 33 15.55 8.03 -10.55
N ASP A 34 14.93 9.08 -11.10
CA ASP A 34 15.54 10.39 -11.24
C ASP A 34 14.96 11.38 -10.22
N GLU A 35 15.79 11.74 -9.22
CA GLU A 35 15.41 12.70 -8.19
C GLU A 35 15.11 14.09 -8.74
N ALA A 36 15.58 14.40 -9.94
CA ALA A 36 15.35 15.69 -10.60
C ALA A 36 14.16 15.66 -11.55
N SER A 37 13.51 14.49 -11.73
CA SER A 37 12.38 14.40 -12.65
C SER A 37 11.18 15.18 -12.16
N GLU A 38 10.32 15.58 -13.09
CA GLU A 38 9.09 16.26 -12.78
C GLU A 38 8.08 15.35 -12.07
N TRP A 39 7.18 15.97 -11.32
CA TRP A 39 6.05 15.29 -10.70
C TRP A 39 4.80 15.54 -11.53
N GLU A 40 3.99 14.52 -11.72
CA GLU A 40 2.64 14.66 -12.25
C GLU A 40 1.64 14.42 -11.12
N GLU A 41 0.52 15.14 -11.18
CA GLU A 41 -0.54 15.04 -10.19
C GLU A 41 -1.81 14.54 -10.86
N PHE A 42 -2.50 13.58 -10.25
CA PHE A 42 -3.73 13.02 -10.80
C PHE A 42 -4.58 12.40 -9.70
N PRO A 43 -5.92 12.38 -9.89
CA PRO A 43 -6.82 11.83 -8.89
C PRO A 43 -6.95 10.31 -8.99
N ALA A 44 -7.41 9.73 -7.89
CA ALA A 44 -7.86 8.34 -7.86
C ALA A 44 -9.00 8.20 -6.84
N VAL A 45 -9.71 7.09 -6.94
CA VAL A 45 -10.75 6.69 -5.99
C VAL A 45 -10.45 5.27 -5.55
N SER A 46 -10.47 5.04 -4.25
CA SER A 46 -10.17 3.75 -3.67
C SER A 46 -11.36 3.25 -2.83
N HIS A 47 -11.56 1.94 -2.88
CA HIS A 47 -12.56 1.27 -2.04
C HIS A 47 -11.90 0.08 -1.36
N GLY A 48 -11.87 0.10 -0.02
CA GLY A 48 -11.23 -0.92 0.79
C GLY A 48 -12.19 -1.74 1.60
N THR A 49 -11.87 -3.02 1.77
CA THR A 49 -12.67 -3.98 2.56
C THR A 49 -11.77 -4.80 3.48
N ARG A 50 -12.39 -5.33 4.55
CA ARG A 50 -11.73 -6.08 5.60
C ARG A 50 -12.19 -7.54 5.53
N HIS A 51 -11.24 -8.46 5.68
CA HIS A 51 -11.49 -9.90 5.61
C HIS A 51 -10.63 -10.62 6.65
N PHE A 52 -10.94 -11.89 6.91
CA PHE A 52 -10.19 -12.76 7.83
C PHE A 52 -10.02 -12.12 9.21
N ASP A 53 -11.07 -11.45 9.70
CA ASP A 53 -11.06 -10.79 11.00
C ASP A 53 -9.91 -9.81 11.17
N GLY A 54 -9.61 -9.07 10.11
CA GLY A 54 -8.53 -8.09 10.04
C GLY A 54 -7.20 -8.66 9.55
N GLY A 55 -7.10 -9.96 9.34
CA GLY A 55 -5.89 -10.59 8.81
C GLY A 55 -5.73 -10.46 7.30
N ALA A 56 -6.75 -9.98 6.62
CA ALA A 56 -6.68 -9.61 5.21
C ALA A 56 -7.40 -8.30 4.98
N ASN A 57 -6.83 -7.49 4.10
CA ASN A 57 -7.42 -6.24 3.67
C ASN A 57 -7.18 -6.13 2.17
N PHE A 58 -8.13 -5.53 1.48
CA PHE A 58 -8.08 -5.48 0.05
C PHE A 58 -8.68 -4.16 -0.38
N ASP A 59 -8.05 -3.47 -1.32
CA ASP A 59 -8.65 -2.31 -1.96
C ASP A 59 -8.46 -2.35 -3.47
N GLU A 60 -9.47 -1.82 -4.15
CA GLU A 60 -9.39 -1.51 -5.57
C GLU A 60 -9.27 0.00 -5.71
N ILE A 61 -8.34 0.44 -6.54
CA ILE A 61 -8.11 1.84 -6.82
C ILE A 61 -8.23 2.11 -8.31
N GLU A 62 -8.97 3.15 -8.68
CA GLU A 62 -9.12 3.58 -10.06
C GLU A 62 -8.42 4.91 -10.28
N PHE A 63 -7.71 5.00 -11.42
CA PHE A 63 -7.02 6.20 -11.86
C PHE A 63 -7.71 6.72 -13.13
N PRO A 64 -8.82 7.46 -12.99
CA PRO A 64 -9.69 7.74 -14.14
C PRO A 64 -9.01 8.55 -15.25
N THR A 65 -8.07 9.43 -14.91
CA THR A 65 -7.38 10.24 -15.93
C THR A 65 -6.21 9.50 -16.57
N LYS A 66 -5.83 8.34 -16.01
CA LYS A 66 -4.75 7.50 -16.54
C LYS A 66 -5.27 6.27 -17.26
N GLY A 67 -6.56 5.97 -17.13
CA GLY A 67 -7.19 4.86 -17.83
C GLY A 67 -6.82 3.48 -17.29
N PHE A 68 -6.38 3.36 -16.05
CA PHE A 68 -6.12 2.06 -15.45
C PHE A 68 -6.60 1.98 -14.01
N ALA A 69 -6.58 0.78 -13.48
CA ALA A 69 -6.94 0.49 -12.10
C ALA A 69 -6.01 -0.59 -11.57
N GLY A 70 -5.99 -0.72 -10.28
CA GLY A 70 -5.24 -1.79 -9.62
C GLY A 70 -5.90 -2.18 -8.33
N LEU A 71 -5.38 -3.24 -7.73
CA LEU A 71 -5.81 -3.64 -6.41
C LEU A 71 -4.61 -4.05 -5.57
N THR A 72 -4.74 -3.86 -4.27
CA THR A 72 -3.76 -4.32 -3.31
C THR A 72 -4.41 -5.32 -2.39
N LEU A 73 -3.82 -6.51 -2.32
CA LEU A 73 -4.17 -7.53 -1.34
C LEU A 73 -3.13 -7.52 -0.24
N ARG A 74 -3.58 -7.33 1.00
CA ARG A 74 -2.74 -7.28 2.18
C ARG A 74 -3.07 -8.47 3.05
N LEU A 75 -2.06 -9.29 3.35
CA LEU A 75 -2.20 -10.49 4.16
C LEU A 75 -1.27 -10.44 5.36
N PHE A 76 -1.84 -10.68 6.53
CA PHE A 76 -1.08 -10.76 7.78
C PHE A 76 -0.67 -12.20 8.04
N ASP A 77 0.63 -12.44 8.07
CA ASP A 77 1.19 -13.74 8.40
C ASP A 77 1.19 -13.90 9.93
N ARG A 78 0.40 -14.84 10.42
CA ARG A 78 0.23 -15.02 11.87
C ARG A 78 1.46 -15.62 12.54
N GLU A 79 2.33 -16.24 11.79
CA GLU A 79 3.57 -16.83 12.29
C GLU A 79 4.66 -15.78 12.45
N THR A 80 4.95 -15.04 11.39
CA THR A 80 5.96 -14.00 11.40
C THR A 80 5.45 -12.70 12.00
N ARG A 81 4.11 -12.52 12.02
CA ARG A 81 3.41 -11.29 12.44
C ARG A 81 3.77 -10.09 11.58
N LEU A 82 4.04 -10.34 10.32
CA LEU A 82 4.31 -9.31 9.31
C LEU A 82 3.24 -9.33 8.24
N TRP A 83 3.04 -8.19 7.61
CA TRP A 83 2.16 -8.04 6.47
C TRP A 83 2.91 -8.25 5.18
N ALA A 84 2.28 -8.92 4.22
CA ALA A 84 2.70 -8.93 2.82
C ALA A 84 1.67 -8.15 2.00
N LEU A 85 2.14 -7.16 1.26
CA LEU A 85 1.29 -6.30 0.44
C LEU A 85 1.55 -6.62 -1.02
N HIS A 86 0.50 -7.09 -1.72
CA HIS A 86 0.56 -7.54 -3.11
C HIS A 86 -0.23 -6.58 -3.99
N TRP A 87 0.46 -5.93 -4.90
CA TRP A 87 -0.15 -5.05 -5.89
C TRP A 87 -0.41 -5.81 -7.19
N ALA A 88 -1.57 -5.57 -7.80
CA ALA A 88 -1.90 -6.06 -9.14
C ALA A 88 -2.42 -4.92 -9.99
N ASP A 89 -2.00 -4.90 -11.25
CA ASP A 89 -2.42 -3.90 -12.22
C ASP A 89 -3.39 -4.55 -13.20
N ARG A 90 -4.54 -3.91 -13.40
CA ARG A 90 -5.57 -4.42 -14.31
C ARG A 90 -5.04 -4.64 -15.72
N ARG A 91 -4.09 -3.82 -16.16
CA ARG A 91 -3.54 -3.92 -17.52
C ARG A 91 -2.82 -5.24 -17.78
N THR A 92 -2.25 -5.85 -16.73
CA THR A 92 -1.52 -7.12 -16.88
C THR A 92 -2.25 -8.29 -16.26
N GLY A 93 -3.08 -8.07 -15.24
CA GLY A 93 -3.75 -9.12 -14.49
C GLY A 93 -2.80 -9.97 -13.64
N ARG A 94 -1.62 -9.44 -13.29
CA ARG A 94 -0.61 -10.17 -12.53
C ARG A 94 -0.28 -9.45 -11.23
N LEU A 95 0.06 -10.23 -10.21
CA LEU A 95 0.60 -9.69 -8.96
C LEU A 95 2.06 -9.31 -9.15
N PHE A 96 2.41 -8.16 -8.60
CA PHE A 96 3.80 -7.77 -8.46
C PHE A 96 4.40 -8.50 -7.25
N PRO A 97 5.74 -8.61 -7.17
CA PRO A 97 6.37 -9.12 -5.96
C PRO A 97 5.95 -8.30 -4.73
N PRO A 98 5.68 -8.94 -3.59
CA PRO A 98 5.17 -8.23 -2.43
C PRO A 98 6.22 -7.40 -1.73
N VAL A 99 5.76 -6.39 -1.00
CA VAL A 99 6.54 -5.72 0.03
C VAL A 99 6.07 -6.23 1.39
N VAL A 100 6.99 -6.43 2.32
CA VAL A 100 6.75 -7.06 3.61
C VAL A 100 7.20 -6.15 4.73
N GLY A 101 6.41 -6.07 5.78
CA GLY A 101 6.75 -5.26 6.95
C GLY A 101 5.60 -5.14 7.94
N GLY A 102 5.59 -4.06 8.70
CA GLY A 102 4.58 -3.86 9.73
C GLY A 102 4.53 -2.42 10.21
N PHE A 103 3.69 -2.22 11.22
CA PHE A 103 3.45 -0.91 11.81
C PHE A 103 4.13 -0.78 13.16
N GLU A 104 4.64 0.41 13.43
CA GLU A 104 5.14 0.83 14.73
C GLU A 104 4.78 2.31 14.91
N ASP A 105 4.13 2.63 16.01
CA ASP A 105 3.74 4.00 16.38
C ASP A 105 2.97 4.72 15.26
N GLY A 106 2.02 4.02 14.63
CA GLY A 106 1.16 4.62 13.60
C GLY A 106 1.84 4.78 12.24
N ARG A 107 3.04 4.23 12.07
CA ARG A 107 3.78 4.27 10.81
C ARG A 107 4.05 2.85 10.34
N GLY A 108 3.69 2.56 9.10
CA GLY A 108 3.98 1.28 8.47
C GLY A 108 5.11 1.39 7.47
N GLU A 109 6.08 0.46 7.53
CA GLU A 109 7.18 0.38 6.58
C GLU A 109 7.27 -1.03 6.03
N PHE A 110 7.32 -1.14 4.71
CA PHE A 110 7.26 -2.41 3.99
C PHE A 110 8.30 -2.40 2.90
N TYR A 111 9.04 -3.50 2.77
CA TYR A 111 10.18 -3.60 1.87
C TYR A 111 10.08 -4.85 1.00
N GLY A 112 10.56 -4.75 -0.22
CA GLY A 112 10.59 -5.87 -1.14
C GLY A 112 11.56 -5.63 -2.28
N ASP A 113 11.65 -6.62 -3.18
CA ASP A 113 12.50 -6.55 -4.35
C ASP A 113 11.64 -6.64 -5.60
N ASP A 114 12.01 -5.89 -6.61
CA ASP A 114 11.31 -5.87 -7.89
C ASP A 114 12.32 -5.49 -8.99
N THR A 115 11.83 -5.36 -10.21
CA THR A 115 12.58 -4.80 -11.32
C THR A 115 11.83 -3.60 -11.87
N HIS A 116 12.59 -2.60 -12.28
CA HIS A 116 12.04 -1.43 -12.95
C HIS A 116 12.81 -1.18 -14.22
N GLU A 117 12.13 -1.26 -15.36
CA GLU A 117 12.76 -1.12 -16.68
C GLU A 117 13.99 -2.02 -16.83
N GLY A 118 13.86 -3.27 -16.35
CA GLY A 118 14.91 -4.26 -16.42
C GLY A 118 16.02 -4.15 -15.37
N LYS A 119 15.94 -3.17 -14.48
CA LYS A 119 16.93 -2.99 -13.39
C LYS A 119 16.38 -3.55 -12.09
N PRO A 120 17.18 -4.32 -11.33
CA PRO A 120 16.79 -4.70 -9.98
C PRO A 120 16.65 -3.46 -9.09
N VAL A 121 15.55 -3.38 -8.36
CA VAL A 121 15.30 -2.29 -7.40
C VAL A 121 14.83 -2.87 -6.07
N ARG A 122 15.23 -2.22 -4.99
CA ARG A 122 14.61 -2.41 -3.69
C ARG A 122 13.42 -1.46 -3.61
N VAL A 123 12.28 -1.95 -3.11
CA VAL A 123 11.04 -1.17 -3.03
C VAL A 123 10.70 -0.92 -1.57
N ARG A 124 10.27 0.29 -1.26
CA ARG A 124 9.78 0.65 0.07
C ARG A 124 8.44 1.34 -0.05
N PHE A 125 7.44 0.84 0.72
CA PHE A 125 6.18 1.56 0.94
C PHE A 125 6.17 2.08 2.38
N ILE A 126 5.67 3.29 2.56
CA ILE A 126 5.46 3.87 3.88
C ILE A 126 4.01 4.35 3.98
N TRP A 127 3.31 3.89 5.02
CA TRP A 127 2.02 4.44 5.43
C TRP A 127 2.24 5.32 6.65
N SER A 128 1.70 6.52 6.63
CA SER A 128 1.88 7.50 7.72
C SER A 128 0.72 8.48 7.75
N GLY A 129 0.72 9.39 8.73
CA GLY A 129 -0.31 10.43 8.84
C GLY A 129 -1.73 9.86 8.94
N ILE A 130 -1.88 8.70 9.57
CA ILE A 130 -3.15 7.99 9.62
C ILE A 130 -4.05 8.62 10.68
N THR A 131 -5.21 9.10 10.24
CA THR A 131 -6.29 9.59 11.11
C THR A 131 -7.60 8.91 10.73
N ALA A 132 -8.69 9.25 11.39
CA ALA A 132 -10.01 8.73 11.01
C ALA A 132 -10.40 9.11 9.58
N ASP A 133 -9.91 10.23 9.07
CA ASP A 133 -10.36 10.81 7.80
C ASP A 133 -9.26 10.98 6.76
N SER A 134 -8.03 10.66 7.10
CA SER A 134 -6.90 10.88 6.19
C SER A 134 -5.80 9.86 6.39
N ALA A 135 -5.00 9.67 5.34
CA ALA A 135 -3.80 8.86 5.38
C ALA A 135 -2.84 9.29 4.26
N HIS A 136 -1.58 8.97 4.44
CA HIS A 136 -0.55 9.23 3.44
C HIS A 136 0.21 7.94 3.14
N TRP A 137 0.45 7.69 1.87
CA TRP A 137 1.26 6.58 1.39
C TRP A 137 2.36 7.12 0.48
N GLU A 138 3.53 6.51 0.55
CA GLU A 138 4.61 6.82 -0.37
C GLU A 138 5.39 5.59 -0.79
N GLN A 139 5.96 5.66 -2.00
CA GLN A 139 6.80 4.63 -2.56
C GLN A 139 8.17 5.22 -2.90
N ALA A 140 9.21 4.45 -2.60
CA ALA A 140 10.58 4.78 -2.99
C ALA A 140 11.26 3.55 -3.58
N PHE A 141 12.19 3.79 -4.50
CA PHE A 141 13.05 2.76 -5.07
C PHE A 141 14.51 3.03 -4.70
N SER A 142 15.26 1.97 -4.52
CA SER A 142 16.70 2.02 -4.32
C SER A 142 17.38 1.12 -5.33
N VAL A 143 18.47 1.60 -5.95
CA VAL A 143 19.30 0.80 -6.87
C VAL A 143 20.61 0.38 -6.24
N ASP A 144 20.84 0.73 -4.97
CA ASP A 144 22.04 0.41 -4.22
C ASP A 144 21.75 -0.36 -2.94
N ASP A 145 20.74 -1.24 -3.02
CA ASP A 145 20.34 -2.16 -1.95
C ASP A 145 19.97 -1.44 -0.64
N GLY A 146 19.28 -0.30 -0.77
CA GLY A 146 18.78 0.47 0.37
C GLY A 146 19.77 1.50 0.91
N GLY A 147 20.90 1.72 0.25
CA GLY A 147 21.85 2.76 0.65
C GLY A 147 21.29 4.16 0.44
N THR A 148 20.62 4.38 -0.67
CA THR A 148 19.90 5.62 -0.97
C THR A 148 18.53 5.30 -1.56
N TRP A 149 17.55 6.18 -1.33
CA TRP A 149 16.18 6.01 -1.77
C TRP A 149 15.70 7.19 -2.59
N VAL A 150 15.05 6.91 -3.72
CA VAL A 150 14.37 7.91 -4.52
C VAL A 150 12.87 7.74 -4.30
N THR A 151 12.27 8.65 -3.56
CA THR A 151 10.80 8.68 -3.39
C THR A 151 10.19 9.11 -4.70
N ASN A 152 9.32 8.28 -5.26
CA ASN A 152 8.82 8.48 -6.62
C ASN A 152 7.30 8.57 -6.72
N TRP A 153 6.55 8.28 -5.65
CA TRP A 153 5.10 8.32 -5.67
C TRP A 153 4.55 8.63 -4.28
N HIS A 154 3.65 9.60 -4.21
CA HIS A 154 2.89 9.93 -3.01
C HIS A 154 1.40 9.80 -3.29
N MET A 155 0.67 9.31 -2.32
CA MET A 155 -0.79 9.35 -2.30
C MET A 155 -1.26 10.00 -1.02
N ASP A 156 -2.09 11.01 -1.15
CA ASP A 156 -2.82 11.58 -0.02
C ASP A 156 -4.28 11.14 -0.12
N LEU A 157 -4.75 10.48 0.92
CA LEU A 157 -6.09 9.89 0.97
C LEU A 157 -6.97 10.71 1.91
N THR A 158 -8.16 11.04 1.44
CA THR A 158 -9.20 11.71 2.24
C THR A 158 -10.45 10.87 2.16
N ARG A 159 -11.05 10.56 3.32
CA ARG A 159 -12.25 9.72 3.40
C ARG A 159 -13.45 10.46 2.79
N ARG A 160 -14.20 9.73 2.02
CA ARG A 160 -15.49 10.21 1.50
C ARG A 160 -16.57 10.22 2.55
#